data_8b991d68c375e2fcad06c56ea3efd98e
#
_entry.id   8b991d68c375e2fcad06c56ea3efd98e
#
_cell.length_a   1.000
_cell.length_b   1.000
_cell.length_c   1.000
_cell.angle_alpha   90.00
_cell.angle_beta   90.00
_cell.angle_gamma   90.00
#
_symmetry.space_group_name_H-M   'P 1'
#
loop_
_entity.id
_entity.type
_entity.pdbx_description
1 polymer ?
#
loop_
_entity_poly.entity_id
_entity_poly.type
_entity_poly.pdbx_seq_one_letter_code
_entity_poly.pdbx_strand_id
1 'polypeptide(L)'
;MFLLVGAPWYVAMAIKHPDFLSGFIGTQNFLRATVSEHPRDNVIWYYTAVNLLNAYAWIGLLPGALKAYLWKDHHLVRPSAREGYLLLWIGTIFIFFQCMATKYITYTYPILMPLSIFTASYFVEKGEALSLKGVLGGNLLFYGALAAAAYHLPKLAPGLLSHPKDIFYFVSIFLGCFLVLSIHRFRGKSVREVMTMTILLTYLFFFCITKMLALPLMSGVTGKWVGLYINTMIPENVPIYVRGGGYPTSTWFYTDRTLTMLVPDEQTEAFAPKDYSWSAKNIMPWTTYSKVQNVPEAVVLVDTNTRKIKTKLEEDWPGAWEKIKFYGQWTMMIKHR
;
A
#
# COMPACT_ATOMS: atom_id res chain seq x y z
N MET A 1 5.85 -18.74 -27.78
CA MET A 1 6.56 -17.46 -27.76
C MET A 1 6.85 -16.97 -26.32
N PHE A 2 5.86 -16.86 -25.44
CA PHE A 2 6.06 -16.42 -24.04
C PHE A 2 7.13 -17.22 -23.27
N LEU A 3 7.04 -18.56 -23.29
CA LEU A 3 8.00 -19.43 -22.60
C LEU A 3 9.41 -19.33 -23.20
N LEU A 4 9.57 -19.14 -24.53
CA LEU A 4 10.86 -19.00 -25.16
C LEU A 4 11.60 -17.71 -24.74
N VAL A 5 10.88 -16.67 -24.40
CA VAL A 5 11.46 -15.37 -23.96
C VAL A 5 11.61 -15.32 -22.44
N GLY A 6 10.62 -15.78 -21.69
CA GLY A 6 10.60 -15.69 -20.23
C GLY A 6 11.36 -16.80 -19.52
N ALA A 7 11.28 -18.05 -19.99
CA ALA A 7 11.88 -19.19 -19.31
C ALA A 7 13.42 -19.17 -19.20
N PRO A 8 14.21 -18.68 -20.18
CA PRO A 8 15.67 -18.73 -20.10
C PRO A 8 16.25 -18.10 -18.85
N TRP A 9 15.68 -16.96 -18.41
CA TRP A 9 16.13 -16.30 -17.17
C TRP A 9 15.87 -17.16 -15.94
N TYR A 10 14.67 -17.74 -15.82
CA TYR A 10 14.31 -18.60 -14.67
C TYR A 10 15.17 -19.87 -14.63
N VAL A 11 15.45 -20.45 -15.79
CA VAL A 11 16.34 -21.63 -15.91
C VAL A 11 17.77 -21.27 -15.50
N ALA A 12 18.31 -20.16 -16.00
CA ALA A 12 19.64 -19.68 -15.63
C ALA A 12 19.74 -19.41 -14.12
N MET A 13 18.71 -18.77 -13.52
CA MET A 13 18.66 -18.55 -12.07
C MET A 13 18.58 -19.85 -11.28
N ALA A 14 17.79 -20.82 -11.72
CA ALA A 14 17.69 -22.13 -11.06
C ALA A 14 19.01 -22.92 -11.11
N ILE A 15 19.76 -22.81 -12.20
CA ILE A 15 21.08 -23.45 -12.34
C ILE A 15 22.12 -22.76 -11.45
N LYS A 16 22.14 -21.42 -11.44
CA LYS A 16 23.12 -20.62 -10.71
C LYS A 16 22.87 -20.57 -9.20
N HIS A 17 21.61 -20.63 -8.79
CA HIS A 17 21.16 -20.52 -7.41
C HIS A 17 20.17 -21.66 -7.10
N PRO A 18 20.63 -22.78 -6.55
CA PRO A 18 19.77 -23.97 -6.28
C PRO A 18 18.56 -23.69 -5.40
N ASP A 19 18.67 -22.70 -4.50
CA ASP A 19 17.60 -22.26 -3.59
C ASP A 19 16.56 -21.32 -4.26
N PHE A 20 16.83 -20.87 -5.50
CA PHE A 20 15.94 -19.94 -6.21
C PHE A 20 14.53 -20.51 -6.40
N LEU A 21 14.41 -21.76 -6.85
CA LEU A 21 13.11 -22.38 -7.09
C LEU A 21 12.32 -22.60 -5.78
N SER A 22 12.99 -23.04 -4.71
CA SER A 22 12.34 -23.19 -3.41
C SER A 22 11.89 -21.86 -2.82
N GLY A 23 12.67 -20.80 -2.98
CA GLY A 23 12.32 -19.45 -2.59
C GLY A 23 11.20 -18.86 -3.46
N PHE A 24 11.35 -18.90 -4.77
CA PHE A 24 10.41 -18.28 -5.70
C PHE A 24 9.09 -19.05 -5.79
N ILE A 25 9.12 -20.34 -6.09
CA ILE A 25 7.89 -21.14 -6.22
C ILE A 25 7.37 -21.53 -4.84
N GLY A 26 8.22 -22.05 -3.95
CA GLY A 26 7.82 -22.52 -2.64
C GLY A 26 7.35 -21.37 -1.75
N THR A 27 8.24 -20.46 -1.40
CA THR A 27 7.92 -19.39 -0.42
C THR A 27 7.04 -18.29 -1.01
N GLN A 28 7.42 -17.74 -2.16
CA GLN A 28 6.73 -16.55 -2.69
C GLN A 28 5.39 -16.85 -3.36
N ASN A 29 5.17 -18.09 -3.82
CA ASN A 29 3.90 -18.47 -4.44
C ASN A 29 3.12 -19.45 -3.58
N PHE A 30 3.67 -20.64 -3.29
CA PHE A 30 2.92 -21.69 -2.62
C PHE A 30 2.62 -21.38 -1.15
N LEU A 31 3.63 -20.98 -0.36
CA LEU A 31 3.41 -20.63 1.04
C LEU A 31 2.51 -19.40 1.19
N ARG A 32 2.67 -18.37 0.36
CA ARG A 32 1.77 -17.20 0.38
C ARG A 32 0.34 -17.54 0.01
N ALA A 33 0.13 -18.56 -0.81
CA ALA A 33 -1.22 -19.01 -1.15
C ALA A 33 -1.89 -19.76 0.01
N THR A 34 -1.11 -20.51 0.81
CA THR A 34 -1.62 -21.43 1.84
C THR A 34 -1.48 -20.91 3.27
N VAL A 35 -0.47 -20.09 3.56
CA VAL A 35 -0.19 -19.54 4.88
C VAL A 35 -0.15 -18.02 4.82
N SER A 36 -0.96 -17.36 5.62
CA SER A 36 -1.05 -15.89 5.60
C SER A 36 0.16 -15.23 6.25
N GLU A 37 0.81 -14.32 5.50
CA GLU A 37 1.82 -13.39 6.04
C GLU A 37 1.17 -12.35 6.98
N HIS A 38 -0.12 -12.05 6.77
CA HIS A 38 -0.91 -11.10 7.54
C HIS A 38 -2.21 -11.76 8.02
N PRO A 39 -2.19 -12.60 9.09
CA PRO A 39 -3.35 -13.37 9.52
C PRO A 39 -4.61 -12.53 9.81
N ARG A 40 -4.42 -11.26 10.24
CA ARG A 40 -5.54 -10.34 10.51
C ARG A 40 -6.30 -9.93 9.25
N ASP A 41 -5.64 -9.95 8.10
CA ASP A 41 -6.20 -9.54 6.81
C ASP A 41 -6.83 -10.72 6.06
N ASN A 42 -6.63 -11.96 6.54
CA ASN A 42 -7.18 -13.16 5.93
C ASN A 42 -8.64 -13.38 6.30
N VAL A 43 -9.50 -12.44 5.89
CA VAL A 43 -10.95 -12.48 6.11
C VAL A 43 -11.70 -12.61 4.78
N ILE A 44 -12.85 -13.28 4.81
CA ILE A 44 -13.63 -13.61 3.60
C ILE A 44 -14.15 -12.37 2.84
N TRP A 45 -14.32 -11.25 3.51
CA TRP A 45 -14.82 -10.00 2.91
C TRP A 45 -13.72 -9.04 2.46
N TYR A 46 -12.42 -9.40 2.62
CA TYR A 46 -11.29 -8.50 2.38
C TYR A 46 -11.32 -7.87 0.99
N TYR A 47 -11.35 -8.69 -0.07
CA TYR A 47 -11.36 -8.14 -1.42
C TYR A 47 -12.70 -7.55 -1.84
N THR A 48 -13.80 -7.93 -1.21
CA THR A 48 -15.07 -7.22 -1.37
C THR A 48 -14.93 -5.78 -0.91
N ALA A 49 -14.42 -5.55 0.30
CA ALA A 49 -14.19 -4.20 0.82
C ALA A 49 -13.18 -3.42 -0.01
N VAL A 50 -12.05 -4.04 -0.39
CA VAL A 50 -11.01 -3.42 -1.21
C VAL A 50 -11.56 -2.96 -2.56
N ASN A 51 -12.31 -3.81 -3.27
CA ASN A 51 -12.86 -3.45 -4.59
C ASN A 51 -14.00 -2.42 -4.49
N LEU A 52 -14.82 -2.47 -3.44
CA LEU A 52 -15.81 -1.44 -3.16
C LEU A 52 -15.16 -0.07 -2.93
N LEU A 53 -14.07 -0.01 -2.16
CA LEU A 53 -13.32 1.22 -1.91
C LEU A 53 -12.63 1.71 -3.18
N ASN A 54 -12.00 0.83 -3.96
CA ASN A 54 -11.30 1.21 -5.18
C ASN A 54 -12.23 1.71 -6.29
N ALA A 55 -13.47 1.20 -6.33
CA ALA A 55 -14.47 1.57 -7.32
C ALA A 55 -15.57 2.50 -6.76
N TYR A 56 -15.39 3.09 -5.59
CA TYR A 56 -16.44 3.81 -4.83
C TYR A 56 -17.26 4.79 -5.67
N ALA A 57 -16.62 5.55 -6.55
CA ALA A 57 -17.28 6.58 -7.35
C ALA A 57 -18.31 6.00 -8.34
N TRP A 58 -18.10 4.76 -8.78
CA TRP A 58 -18.87 4.10 -9.85
C TRP A 58 -19.59 2.84 -9.40
N ILE A 59 -19.23 2.30 -8.24
CA ILE A 59 -19.76 1.03 -7.75
C ILE A 59 -21.28 1.02 -7.67
N GLY A 60 -21.89 2.18 -7.47
CA GLY A 60 -23.35 2.38 -7.49
C GLY A 60 -24.01 2.08 -8.83
N LEU A 61 -23.26 1.96 -9.93
CA LEU A 61 -23.76 1.49 -11.23
C LEU A 61 -23.83 -0.03 -11.32
N LEU A 62 -23.00 -0.74 -10.55
CA LEU A 62 -22.84 -2.19 -10.65
C LEU A 62 -24.13 -2.98 -10.45
N PRO A 63 -24.97 -2.71 -9.43
CA PRO A 63 -26.24 -3.43 -9.28
C PRO A 63 -27.18 -3.27 -10.48
N GLY A 64 -27.24 -2.06 -11.04
CA GLY A 64 -28.03 -1.79 -12.23
C GLY A 64 -27.50 -2.50 -13.48
N ALA A 65 -26.18 -2.50 -13.66
CA ALA A 65 -25.53 -3.19 -14.77
C ALA A 65 -25.72 -4.71 -14.67
N LEU A 66 -25.51 -5.30 -13.50
CA LEU A 66 -25.75 -6.73 -13.28
C LEU A 66 -27.20 -7.10 -13.58
N LYS A 67 -28.16 -6.31 -13.09
CA LYS A 67 -29.58 -6.53 -13.38
C LYS A 67 -29.85 -6.42 -14.87
N ALA A 68 -29.32 -5.43 -15.56
CA ALA A 68 -29.58 -5.21 -16.98
C ALA A 68 -29.03 -6.33 -17.88
N TYR A 69 -27.86 -6.87 -17.53
CA TYR A 69 -27.17 -7.84 -18.37
C TYR A 69 -27.41 -9.30 -17.98
N LEU A 70 -27.78 -9.56 -16.73
CA LEU A 70 -27.97 -10.93 -16.22
C LEU A 70 -29.43 -11.28 -15.91
N TRP A 71 -30.33 -10.30 -15.84
CA TRP A 71 -31.68 -10.51 -15.39
C TRP A 71 -32.68 -9.88 -16.35
N LYS A 72 -33.49 -10.72 -17.00
CA LYS A 72 -34.57 -10.31 -17.89
C LYS A 72 -35.84 -11.06 -17.57
N ASP A 73 -36.97 -10.38 -17.54
CA ASP A 73 -38.32 -10.99 -17.31
C ASP A 73 -38.34 -11.91 -16.07
N HIS A 74 -37.69 -11.47 -14.99
CA HIS A 74 -37.54 -12.21 -13.72
C HIS A 74 -36.74 -13.52 -13.79
N HIS A 75 -35.98 -13.75 -14.88
CA HIS A 75 -35.14 -14.93 -15.06
C HIS A 75 -33.67 -14.51 -15.32
N LEU A 76 -32.74 -15.36 -14.86
CA LEU A 76 -31.34 -15.24 -15.23
C LEU A 76 -31.19 -15.55 -16.73
N VAL A 77 -30.56 -14.65 -17.45
CA VAL A 77 -30.25 -14.79 -18.87
C VAL A 77 -28.75 -14.92 -19.09
N ARG A 78 -28.38 -15.62 -20.14
CA ARG A 78 -26.98 -15.70 -20.54
C ARG A 78 -26.52 -14.33 -21.04
N PRO A 79 -25.45 -13.76 -20.46
CA PRO A 79 -24.89 -12.49 -20.92
C PRO A 79 -24.37 -12.66 -22.35
N SER A 80 -24.23 -11.53 -23.07
CA SER A 80 -23.55 -11.56 -24.36
C SER A 80 -22.07 -11.97 -24.19
N ALA A 81 -21.40 -12.33 -25.29
CA ALA A 81 -19.99 -12.74 -25.24
C ALA A 81 -19.09 -11.67 -24.60
N ARG A 82 -19.40 -10.40 -24.81
CA ARG A 82 -18.66 -9.26 -24.26
C ARG A 82 -18.83 -9.16 -22.74
N GLU A 83 -20.08 -9.08 -22.27
CA GLU A 83 -20.36 -8.98 -20.83
C GLU A 83 -19.93 -10.25 -20.09
N GLY A 84 -20.12 -11.41 -20.71
CA GLY A 84 -19.67 -12.70 -20.19
C GLY A 84 -18.15 -12.76 -20.01
N TYR A 85 -17.39 -12.26 -20.98
CA TYR A 85 -15.93 -12.17 -20.87
C TYR A 85 -15.49 -11.25 -19.73
N LEU A 86 -16.09 -10.06 -19.60
CA LEU A 86 -15.77 -9.11 -18.53
C LEU A 86 -16.09 -9.69 -17.15
N LEU A 87 -17.25 -10.34 -17.01
CA LEU A 87 -17.66 -10.99 -15.76
C LEU A 87 -16.75 -12.17 -15.40
N LEU A 88 -16.36 -12.98 -16.40
CA LEU A 88 -15.41 -14.08 -16.20
C LEU A 88 -14.05 -13.54 -15.73
N TRP A 89 -13.53 -12.47 -16.35
CA TRP A 89 -12.28 -11.83 -15.95
C TRP A 89 -12.37 -11.35 -14.48
N ILE A 90 -13.40 -10.57 -14.13
CA ILE A 90 -13.62 -10.08 -12.76
C ILE A 90 -13.70 -11.26 -11.78
N GLY A 91 -14.55 -12.25 -12.09
CA GLY A 91 -14.79 -13.39 -11.21
C GLY A 91 -13.58 -14.27 -11.00
N THR A 92 -12.82 -14.55 -12.07
CA THR A 92 -11.60 -15.37 -11.97
C THR A 92 -10.57 -14.72 -11.05
N ILE A 93 -10.25 -13.45 -11.25
CA ILE A 93 -9.26 -12.75 -10.41
C ILE A 93 -9.77 -12.63 -8.97
N PHE A 94 -11.05 -12.26 -8.79
CA PHE A 94 -11.65 -12.12 -7.46
C PHE A 94 -11.59 -13.44 -6.68
N ILE A 95 -12.08 -14.53 -7.25
CA ILE A 95 -12.13 -15.85 -6.60
C ILE A 95 -10.72 -16.35 -6.33
N PHE A 96 -9.81 -16.25 -7.31
CA PHE A 96 -8.44 -16.70 -7.16
C PHE A 96 -7.74 -16.04 -5.97
N PHE A 97 -7.74 -14.71 -5.92
CA PHE A 97 -7.09 -14.02 -4.81
C PHE A 97 -7.86 -14.11 -3.50
N GLN A 98 -9.19 -14.21 -3.53
CA GLN A 98 -9.97 -14.42 -2.33
C GLN A 98 -9.67 -15.76 -1.65
N CYS A 99 -9.33 -16.81 -2.42
CA CYS A 99 -8.93 -18.11 -1.91
C CYS A 99 -7.49 -18.15 -1.38
N MET A 100 -6.64 -17.18 -1.75
CA MET A 100 -5.28 -17.12 -1.22
C MET A 100 -5.27 -16.68 0.25
N ALA A 101 -4.37 -17.28 1.05
CA ALA A 101 -4.24 -16.95 2.48
C ALA A 101 -3.61 -15.57 2.69
N THR A 102 -2.53 -15.23 1.97
CA THR A 102 -1.92 -13.90 2.03
C THR A 102 -2.65 -12.92 1.13
N LYS A 103 -3.09 -11.80 1.69
CA LYS A 103 -3.87 -10.78 0.99
C LYS A 103 -3.12 -9.45 0.95
N TYR A 104 -3.04 -8.86 -0.26
CA TYR A 104 -2.52 -7.51 -0.48
C TYR A 104 -3.54 -6.70 -1.28
N ILE A 105 -3.71 -5.44 -0.92
CA ILE A 105 -4.67 -4.52 -1.57
C ILE A 105 -4.52 -4.50 -3.10
N THR A 106 -3.29 -4.61 -3.58
CA THR A 106 -2.95 -4.51 -5.00
C THR A 106 -3.29 -5.73 -5.85
N TYR A 107 -3.53 -6.89 -5.24
CA TYR A 107 -3.74 -8.13 -5.99
C TYR A 107 -4.98 -8.11 -6.87
N THR A 108 -6.03 -7.42 -6.46
CA THR A 108 -7.26 -7.30 -7.24
C THR A 108 -7.34 -6.05 -8.12
N TYR A 109 -6.30 -5.23 -8.24
CA TYR A 109 -6.28 -4.08 -9.15
C TYR A 109 -6.62 -4.43 -10.61
N PRO A 110 -6.20 -5.58 -11.16
CA PRO A 110 -6.62 -5.97 -12.52
C PRO A 110 -8.14 -6.11 -12.73
N ILE A 111 -8.93 -6.21 -11.65
CA ILE A 111 -10.40 -6.21 -11.72
C ILE A 111 -10.96 -4.84 -12.11
N LEU A 112 -10.28 -3.76 -11.75
CA LEU A 112 -10.79 -2.40 -11.96
C LEU A 112 -10.99 -2.07 -13.45
N MET A 113 -10.14 -2.61 -14.32
CA MET A 113 -10.27 -2.39 -15.77
C MET A 113 -11.56 -3.01 -16.34
N PRO A 114 -11.82 -4.33 -16.23
CA PRO A 114 -13.05 -4.92 -16.75
C PRO A 114 -14.29 -4.39 -16.02
N LEU A 115 -14.21 -4.07 -14.71
CA LEU A 115 -15.30 -3.47 -13.95
C LEU A 115 -15.66 -2.08 -14.50
N SER A 116 -14.68 -1.26 -14.83
CA SER A 116 -14.89 0.06 -15.41
C SER A 116 -15.54 -0.03 -16.79
N ILE A 117 -15.08 -0.95 -17.64
CA ILE A 117 -15.67 -1.19 -18.96
C ILE A 117 -17.11 -1.66 -18.81
N PHE A 118 -17.38 -2.58 -17.90
CA PHE A 118 -18.73 -3.14 -17.66
C PHE A 118 -19.72 -2.07 -17.19
N THR A 119 -19.31 -1.24 -16.23
CA THR A 119 -20.17 -0.15 -15.72
C THR A 119 -20.32 1.00 -16.71
N ALA A 120 -19.26 1.34 -17.47
CA ALA A 120 -19.31 2.37 -18.51
C ALA A 120 -20.22 1.96 -19.67
N SER A 121 -20.20 0.70 -20.09
CA SER A 121 -21.14 0.18 -21.12
C SER A 121 -22.59 0.35 -20.69
N TYR A 122 -22.90 0.02 -19.46
CA TYR A 122 -24.25 0.21 -18.91
C TYR A 122 -24.66 1.70 -18.88
N PHE A 123 -23.73 2.58 -18.50
CA PHE A 123 -23.96 4.03 -18.53
C PHE A 123 -24.27 4.53 -19.95
N VAL A 124 -23.48 4.12 -20.94
CA VAL A 124 -23.66 4.54 -22.34
C VAL A 124 -25.00 4.02 -22.90
N GLU A 125 -25.34 2.75 -22.64
CA GLU A 125 -26.60 2.14 -23.14
C GLU A 125 -27.84 2.78 -22.54
N LYS A 126 -27.80 3.14 -21.25
CA LYS A 126 -28.96 3.76 -20.57
C LYS A 126 -29.09 5.26 -20.84
N GLY A 127 -27.99 5.95 -21.08
CA GLY A 127 -28.00 7.39 -21.34
C GLY A 127 -28.79 8.16 -20.27
N GLU A 128 -29.70 9.02 -20.72
CA GLU A 128 -30.52 9.86 -19.83
C GLU A 128 -31.57 9.05 -19.00
N ALA A 129 -31.87 7.82 -19.39
CA ALA A 129 -32.76 6.94 -18.60
C ALA A 129 -32.05 6.31 -17.39
N LEU A 130 -30.74 6.54 -17.22
CA LEU A 130 -29.99 5.97 -16.10
C LEU A 130 -30.39 6.57 -14.75
N SER A 131 -30.62 5.71 -13.78
CA SER A 131 -30.79 6.13 -12.38
C SER A 131 -29.44 6.37 -11.72
N LEU A 132 -29.16 7.61 -11.31
CA LEU A 132 -27.95 7.97 -10.58
C LEU A 132 -28.06 7.83 -9.05
N LYS A 133 -29.17 7.31 -8.52
CA LYS A 133 -29.37 7.17 -7.06
C LYS A 133 -28.24 6.38 -6.40
N GLY A 134 -27.79 5.28 -7.01
CA GLY A 134 -26.68 4.45 -6.50
C GLY A 134 -25.35 5.20 -6.52
N VAL A 135 -25.04 5.92 -7.61
CA VAL A 135 -23.81 6.70 -7.74
C VAL A 135 -23.76 7.84 -6.72
N LEU A 136 -24.81 8.66 -6.67
CA LEU A 136 -24.86 9.80 -5.77
C LEU A 136 -24.90 9.37 -4.30
N GLY A 137 -25.75 8.39 -3.98
CA GLY A 137 -25.85 7.84 -2.61
C GLY A 137 -24.55 7.17 -2.17
N GLY A 138 -23.90 6.41 -3.06
CA GLY A 138 -22.60 5.79 -2.78
C GLY A 138 -21.50 6.82 -2.50
N ASN A 139 -21.43 7.90 -3.30
CA ASN A 139 -20.48 8.98 -3.06
C ASN A 139 -20.77 9.73 -1.75
N LEU A 140 -22.04 10.05 -1.46
CA LEU A 140 -22.42 10.69 -0.20
C LEU A 140 -22.04 9.84 1.01
N LEU A 141 -22.30 8.53 0.94
CA LEU A 141 -21.90 7.60 1.99
C LEU A 141 -20.37 7.54 2.14
N PHE A 142 -19.63 7.45 1.04
CA PHE A 142 -18.17 7.41 1.04
C PHE A 142 -17.56 8.67 1.66
N TYR A 143 -17.92 9.85 1.16
CA TYR A 143 -17.38 11.11 1.69
C TYR A 143 -17.88 11.42 3.10
N GLY A 144 -19.09 10.99 3.47
CA GLY A 144 -19.61 11.09 4.83
C GLY A 144 -18.81 10.23 5.81
N ALA A 145 -18.55 8.97 5.46
CA ALA A 145 -17.73 8.07 6.27
C ALA A 145 -16.28 8.56 6.37
N LEU A 146 -15.72 9.07 5.26
CA LEU A 146 -14.36 9.62 5.24
C LEU A 146 -14.25 10.90 6.07
N ALA A 147 -15.24 11.77 6.04
CA ALA A 147 -15.29 12.96 6.89
C ALA A 147 -15.36 12.59 8.39
N ALA A 148 -16.18 11.60 8.75
CA ALA A 148 -16.25 11.08 10.11
C ALA A 148 -14.89 10.49 10.55
N ALA A 149 -14.24 9.70 9.69
CA ALA A 149 -12.90 9.16 9.95
C ALA A 149 -11.86 10.29 10.13
N ALA A 150 -11.86 11.30 9.25
CA ALA A 150 -10.96 12.44 9.32
C ALA A 150 -11.16 13.28 10.58
N TYR A 151 -12.41 13.43 11.05
CA TYR A 151 -12.72 14.10 12.31
C TYR A 151 -12.10 13.39 13.53
N HIS A 152 -12.08 12.07 13.52
CA HIS A 152 -11.50 11.28 14.60
C HIS A 152 -9.99 11.02 14.44
N LEU A 153 -9.39 11.32 13.29
CA LEU A 153 -7.98 11.06 13.00
C LEU A 153 -7.00 11.62 14.04
N PRO A 154 -7.15 12.85 14.57
CA PRO A 154 -6.26 13.38 15.61
C PRO A 154 -6.22 12.54 16.88
N LYS A 155 -7.34 11.88 17.22
CA LYS A 155 -7.45 11.01 18.41
C LYS A 155 -6.89 9.61 18.14
N LEU A 156 -7.12 9.10 16.92
CA LEU A 156 -6.70 7.74 16.53
C LEU A 156 -5.21 7.65 16.23
N ALA A 157 -4.63 8.69 15.66
CA ALA A 157 -3.23 8.74 15.26
C ALA A 157 -2.62 10.12 15.57
N PRO A 158 -2.38 10.44 16.86
CA PRO A 158 -1.80 11.72 17.26
C PRO A 158 -0.39 11.86 16.69
N GLY A 159 -0.12 13.01 16.08
CA GLY A 159 1.19 13.32 15.48
C GLY A 159 1.45 12.70 14.10
N LEU A 160 0.48 11.97 13.53
CA LEU A 160 0.61 11.42 12.18
C LEU A 160 0.66 12.51 11.10
N LEU A 161 -0.06 13.60 11.31
CA LEU A 161 -0.15 14.73 10.38
C LEU A 161 0.04 16.04 11.12
N SER A 162 0.68 17.00 10.47
CA SER A 162 0.86 18.35 11.01
C SER A 162 -0.47 19.10 11.19
N HIS A 163 -1.38 18.91 10.23
CA HIS A 163 -2.67 19.63 10.19
C HIS A 163 -3.84 18.67 9.91
N PRO A 164 -4.20 17.78 10.85
CA PRO A 164 -5.23 16.76 10.58
C PRO A 164 -6.63 17.34 10.37
N LYS A 165 -6.92 18.55 10.93
CA LYS A 165 -8.20 19.23 10.73
C LYS A 165 -8.42 19.67 9.28
N ASP A 166 -7.36 19.97 8.54
CA ASP A 166 -7.46 20.40 7.14
C ASP A 166 -8.03 19.30 6.27
N ILE A 167 -7.69 18.04 6.57
CA ILE A 167 -8.25 16.87 5.88
C ILE A 167 -9.77 16.78 6.12
N PHE A 168 -10.20 16.99 7.35
CA PHE A 168 -11.63 16.99 7.65
C PHE A 168 -12.39 18.07 6.87
N TYR A 169 -11.90 19.32 6.86
CA TYR A 169 -12.53 20.40 6.10
C TYR A 169 -12.50 20.10 4.60
N PHE A 170 -11.38 19.64 4.08
CA PHE A 170 -11.24 19.28 2.68
C PHE A 170 -12.26 18.21 2.25
N VAL A 171 -12.36 17.10 2.99
CA VAL A 171 -13.34 16.04 2.71
C VAL A 171 -14.78 16.55 2.82
N SER A 172 -15.06 17.42 3.80
CA SER A 172 -16.38 17.99 4.00
C SER A 172 -16.82 18.90 2.84
N ILE A 173 -15.89 19.57 2.16
CA ILE A 173 -16.18 20.34 0.94
C ILE A 173 -16.67 19.38 -0.17
N PHE A 174 -16.00 18.26 -0.38
CA PHE A 174 -16.44 17.28 -1.39
C PHE A 174 -17.79 16.65 -1.05
N LEU A 175 -18.04 16.35 0.22
CA LEU A 175 -19.38 15.93 0.68
C LEU A 175 -20.44 16.98 0.31
N GLY A 176 -20.17 18.26 0.55
CA GLY A 176 -21.03 19.37 0.15
C GLY A 176 -21.26 19.44 -1.35
N CYS A 177 -20.21 19.28 -2.15
CA CYS A 177 -20.32 19.22 -3.62
C CYS A 177 -21.24 18.10 -4.09
N PHE A 178 -21.15 16.89 -3.52
CA PHE A 178 -22.02 15.78 -3.87
C PHE A 178 -23.46 15.97 -3.38
N LEU A 179 -23.69 16.67 -2.27
CA LEU A 179 -25.03 17.11 -1.87
C LEU A 179 -25.64 18.05 -2.91
N VAL A 180 -24.87 19.06 -3.35
CA VAL A 180 -25.32 20.00 -4.40
C VAL A 180 -25.62 19.26 -5.70
N LEU A 181 -24.76 18.33 -6.14
CA LEU A 181 -25.01 17.52 -7.33
C LEU A 181 -26.29 16.70 -7.22
N SER A 182 -26.55 16.13 -6.03
CA SER A 182 -27.77 15.38 -5.76
C SER A 182 -29.01 16.27 -5.92
N ILE A 183 -28.97 17.49 -5.36
CA ILE A 183 -30.04 18.49 -5.50
C ILE A 183 -30.22 18.89 -6.98
N HIS A 184 -29.15 19.12 -7.72
CA HIS A 184 -29.20 19.45 -9.13
C HIS A 184 -29.85 18.32 -9.95
N ARG A 185 -29.56 17.07 -9.65
CA ARG A 185 -30.18 15.93 -10.31
C ARG A 185 -31.69 15.86 -10.01
N PHE A 186 -32.09 16.10 -8.77
CA PHE A 186 -33.50 16.20 -8.39
C PHE A 186 -34.25 17.31 -9.11
N ARG A 187 -33.57 18.40 -9.46
CA ARG A 187 -34.11 19.54 -10.25
C ARG A 187 -34.12 19.28 -11.75
N GLY A 188 -33.90 18.05 -12.20
CA GLY A 188 -34.04 17.66 -13.61
C GLY A 188 -32.82 17.90 -14.48
N LYS A 189 -31.63 18.15 -13.90
CA LYS A 189 -30.38 18.23 -14.69
C LYS A 189 -30.06 16.90 -15.36
N SER A 190 -29.40 16.97 -16.54
CA SER A 190 -29.11 15.79 -17.34
C SER A 190 -28.19 14.81 -16.61
N VAL A 191 -28.38 13.53 -16.88
CA VAL A 191 -27.53 12.44 -16.34
C VAL A 191 -26.08 12.66 -16.77
N ARG A 192 -25.87 13.07 -18.02
CA ARG A 192 -24.54 13.32 -18.58
C ARG A 192 -23.80 14.44 -17.84
N GLU A 193 -24.48 15.56 -17.55
CA GLU A 193 -23.89 16.68 -16.79
C GLU A 193 -23.46 16.23 -15.38
N VAL A 194 -24.35 15.55 -14.65
CA VAL A 194 -24.06 15.08 -13.29
C VAL A 194 -22.92 14.07 -13.27
N MET A 195 -22.87 13.16 -14.23
CA MET A 195 -21.77 12.20 -14.34
C MET A 195 -20.44 12.89 -14.69
N THR A 196 -20.44 13.86 -15.60
CA THR A 196 -19.23 14.63 -15.92
C THR A 196 -18.69 15.35 -14.68
N MET A 197 -19.56 15.99 -13.90
CA MET A 197 -19.16 16.64 -12.65
C MET A 197 -18.65 15.63 -11.62
N THR A 198 -19.27 14.46 -11.52
CA THR A 198 -18.80 13.37 -10.66
C THR A 198 -17.38 12.94 -11.02
N ILE A 199 -17.09 12.78 -12.32
CA ILE A 199 -15.74 12.45 -12.81
C ILE A 199 -14.74 13.53 -12.39
N LEU A 200 -15.04 14.79 -12.70
CA LEU A 200 -14.16 15.92 -12.40
C LEU A 200 -13.89 16.06 -10.90
N LEU A 201 -14.92 15.94 -10.07
CA LEU A 201 -14.78 15.99 -8.61
C LEU A 201 -13.94 14.82 -8.09
N THR A 202 -14.13 13.62 -8.63
CA THR A 202 -13.34 12.44 -8.23
C THR A 202 -11.85 12.64 -8.55
N TYR A 203 -11.52 13.10 -9.76
CA TYR A 203 -10.13 13.40 -10.13
C TYR A 203 -9.53 14.49 -9.26
N LEU A 204 -10.27 15.59 -9.03
CA LEU A 204 -9.81 16.68 -8.19
C LEU A 204 -9.57 16.20 -6.75
N PHE A 205 -10.47 15.37 -6.21
CA PHE A 205 -10.31 14.77 -4.89
C PHE A 205 -9.01 13.96 -4.80
N PHE A 206 -8.79 13.02 -5.74
CA PHE A 206 -7.58 12.19 -5.70
C PHE A 206 -6.30 13.00 -5.86
N PHE A 207 -6.31 13.99 -6.74
CA PHE A 207 -5.16 14.89 -6.91
C PHE A 207 -4.83 15.63 -5.60
N CYS A 208 -5.82 16.23 -4.98
CA CYS A 208 -5.62 17.00 -3.75
C CYS A 208 -5.29 16.10 -2.55
N ILE A 209 -6.01 14.99 -2.35
CA ILE A 209 -5.75 14.09 -1.21
C ILE A 209 -4.37 13.43 -1.31
N THR A 210 -3.89 13.15 -2.51
CA THR A 210 -2.51 12.68 -2.71
C THR A 210 -1.50 13.71 -2.22
N LYS A 211 -1.70 14.98 -2.51
CA LYS A 211 -0.82 16.06 -2.04
C LYS A 211 -0.92 16.29 -0.54
N MET A 212 -2.14 16.27 0.01
CA MET A 212 -2.39 16.61 1.41
C MET A 212 -2.09 15.46 2.38
N LEU A 213 -2.29 14.23 1.95
CA LEU A 213 -2.18 13.05 2.82
C LEU A 213 -1.11 12.08 2.37
N ALA A 214 -1.17 11.58 1.14
CA ALA A 214 -0.29 10.49 0.71
C ALA A 214 1.18 10.92 0.67
N LEU A 215 1.51 12.08 0.08
CA LEU A 215 2.89 12.55 0.02
C LEU A 215 3.50 12.84 1.40
N PRO A 216 2.83 13.55 2.33
CA PRO A 216 3.34 13.72 3.68
C PRO A 216 3.55 12.41 4.43
N LEU A 217 2.58 11.49 4.38
CA LEU A 217 2.71 10.16 4.99
C LEU A 217 3.88 9.37 4.39
N MET A 218 3.99 9.34 3.07
CA MET A 218 5.10 8.65 2.40
C MET A 218 6.44 9.30 2.72
N SER A 219 6.53 10.62 2.82
CA SER A 219 7.77 11.29 3.20
C SER A 219 8.25 10.90 4.61
N GLY A 220 7.31 10.61 5.52
CA GLY A 220 7.62 10.12 6.86
C GLY A 220 8.06 8.65 6.91
N VAL A 221 7.62 7.85 5.94
CA VAL A 221 7.98 6.42 5.84
C VAL A 221 9.25 6.23 5.01
N THR A 222 9.47 7.07 3.99
CA THR A 222 10.67 6.97 3.15
C THR A 222 11.91 7.47 3.89
N GLY A 223 13.00 6.75 3.75
CA GLY A 223 14.30 7.16 4.29
C GLY A 223 15.05 8.20 3.45
N LYS A 224 14.37 8.90 2.52
CA LYS A 224 15.01 9.87 1.61
C LYS A 224 15.77 10.95 2.36
N TRP A 225 15.12 11.63 3.28
CA TRP A 225 15.75 12.72 4.03
C TRP A 225 16.88 12.24 4.93
N VAL A 226 16.75 11.04 5.48
CA VAL A 226 17.80 10.36 6.25
C VAL A 226 19.01 10.07 5.36
N GLY A 227 18.79 9.48 4.17
CA GLY A 227 19.86 9.18 3.22
C GLY A 227 20.59 10.43 2.74
N LEU A 228 19.85 11.49 2.38
CA LEU A 228 20.43 12.77 1.98
C LEU A 228 21.23 13.42 3.11
N TYR A 229 20.72 13.39 4.35
CA TYR A 229 21.44 13.91 5.52
C TYR A 229 22.75 13.15 5.74
N ILE A 230 22.73 11.82 5.63
CA ILE A 230 23.94 10.99 5.74
C ILE A 230 25.01 11.45 4.74
N ASN A 231 24.62 11.63 3.47
CA ASN A 231 25.57 12.01 2.41
C ASN A 231 26.16 13.42 2.60
N THR A 232 25.39 14.32 3.21
CA THR A 232 25.83 15.73 3.34
C THR A 232 26.53 16.04 4.66
N MET A 233 26.14 15.35 5.74
CA MET A 233 26.55 15.73 7.10
C MET A 233 27.46 14.70 7.79
N ILE A 234 27.44 13.44 7.34
CA ILE A 234 28.21 12.39 8.00
C ILE A 234 29.49 12.10 7.20
N PRO A 235 30.69 12.20 7.81
CA PRO A 235 31.95 11.89 7.14
C PRO A 235 31.94 10.45 6.54
N GLU A 236 32.60 10.29 5.40
CA GLU A 236 32.58 9.00 4.65
C GLU A 236 33.18 7.84 5.44
N ASN A 237 34.12 8.09 6.30
CA ASN A 237 34.78 7.07 7.14
C ASN A 237 33.96 6.60 8.34
N VAL A 238 32.85 7.28 8.68
CA VAL A 238 32.02 6.92 9.82
C VAL A 238 31.04 5.79 9.42
N PRO A 239 31.09 4.61 10.05
CA PRO A 239 30.20 3.50 9.70
C PRO A 239 28.75 3.80 10.09
N ILE A 240 27.81 3.26 9.28
CA ILE A 240 26.38 3.45 9.48
C ILE A 240 25.73 2.11 9.79
N TYR A 241 25.13 2.03 10.95
CA TYR A 241 24.40 0.86 11.42
C TYR A 241 22.89 1.11 11.42
N VAL A 242 22.13 0.02 11.35
CA VAL A 242 20.67 0.05 11.43
C VAL A 242 20.21 -0.87 12.54
N ARG A 243 19.41 -0.36 13.45
CA ARG A 243 18.76 -1.15 14.50
C ARG A 243 17.25 -1.08 14.33
N GLY A 244 16.60 -2.23 14.21
CA GLY A 244 15.14 -2.28 14.10
C GLY A 244 14.62 -3.48 13.32
N GLY A 245 13.30 -3.55 13.17
CA GLY A 245 12.62 -4.71 12.58
C GLY A 245 12.76 -4.85 11.08
N GLY A 246 13.27 -3.86 10.37
CA GLY A 246 13.38 -3.88 8.91
C GLY A 246 14.61 -3.17 8.39
N TYR A 247 15.09 -3.60 7.23
CA TYR A 247 16.18 -2.93 6.54
C TYR A 247 15.64 -1.71 5.79
N PRO A 248 16.22 -0.52 5.96
CA PRO A 248 15.73 0.71 5.36
C PRO A 248 16.12 0.83 3.88
N THR A 249 15.52 0.02 3.03
CA THR A 249 15.82 -0.03 1.59
C THR A 249 15.72 1.34 0.90
N SER A 250 14.76 2.17 1.32
CA SER A 250 14.63 3.53 0.79
C SER A 250 15.78 4.44 1.23
N THR A 251 16.25 4.33 2.48
CA THR A 251 17.42 5.07 2.94
C THR A 251 18.66 4.65 2.16
N TRP A 252 18.85 3.36 1.97
CA TRP A 252 19.96 2.82 1.19
C TRP A 252 19.93 3.32 -0.26
N PHE A 253 18.77 3.39 -0.87
CA PHE A 253 18.62 3.92 -2.23
C PHE A 253 19.06 5.39 -2.36
N TYR A 254 18.86 6.20 -1.32
CA TYR A 254 19.22 7.63 -1.31
C TYR A 254 20.57 7.94 -0.71
N THR A 255 21.28 6.95 -0.21
CA THR A 255 22.67 7.11 0.26
C THR A 255 23.60 6.23 -0.58
N ASP A 256 24.75 6.78 -0.96
CA ASP A 256 25.79 6.02 -1.69
C ASP A 256 26.61 5.14 -0.75
N ARG A 257 26.14 4.91 0.49
CA ARG A 257 26.88 4.24 1.56
C ARG A 257 26.21 2.94 1.99
N THR A 258 27.03 1.98 2.37
CA THR A 258 26.55 0.70 2.90
C THR A 258 25.96 0.88 4.30
N LEU A 259 24.74 0.39 4.49
CA LEU A 259 24.09 0.31 5.79
C LEU A 259 24.25 -1.12 6.32
N THR A 260 24.74 -1.25 7.57
CA THR A 260 24.96 -2.56 8.19
C THR A 260 23.95 -2.80 9.31
N MET A 261 23.23 -3.92 9.26
CA MET A 261 22.28 -4.27 10.31
C MET A 261 23.02 -4.59 11.61
N LEU A 262 22.60 -3.94 12.69
CA LEU A 262 23.11 -4.19 14.04
C LEU A 262 22.19 -5.18 14.76
N VAL A 263 22.73 -6.35 15.03
CA VAL A 263 21.99 -7.48 15.59
C VAL A 263 22.48 -7.75 17.00
N PRO A 264 21.57 -8.00 17.99
CA PRO A 264 21.97 -8.49 19.30
C PRO A 264 22.76 -9.80 19.20
N ASP A 265 23.80 -9.95 20.00
CA ASP A 265 24.66 -11.14 19.98
C ASP A 265 23.90 -12.45 20.18
N GLU A 266 22.80 -12.41 20.95
CA GLU A 266 21.90 -13.53 21.22
C GLU A 266 21.01 -13.94 20.03
N GLN A 267 20.93 -13.10 19.00
CA GLN A 267 20.02 -13.28 17.84
C GLN A 267 20.77 -13.61 16.54
N THR A 268 22.05 -13.92 16.61
CA THR A 268 22.90 -14.17 15.43
C THR A 268 22.38 -15.31 14.55
N GLU A 269 21.86 -16.38 15.15
CA GLU A 269 21.30 -17.52 14.42
C GLU A 269 20.11 -17.14 13.53
N ALA A 270 19.30 -16.17 13.94
CA ALA A 270 18.15 -15.69 13.16
C ALA A 270 18.56 -14.89 11.92
N PHE A 271 19.78 -14.32 11.91
CA PHE A 271 20.34 -13.52 10.84
C PHE A 271 21.44 -14.25 10.05
N ALA A 272 21.95 -15.36 10.55
CA ALA A 272 22.91 -16.17 9.80
C ALA A 272 22.29 -16.58 8.44
N PRO A 273 23.06 -16.50 7.35
CA PRO A 273 22.64 -17.00 6.05
C PRO A 273 22.29 -18.48 6.16
N LYS A 274 21.14 -18.86 5.61
CA LYS A 274 20.76 -20.26 5.48
C LYS A 274 21.06 -20.68 4.06
N ASP A 275 21.66 -21.84 3.85
CA ASP A 275 22.17 -22.34 2.57
C ASP A 275 21.15 -22.30 1.42
N TYR A 276 19.88 -22.26 1.73
CA TYR A 276 18.80 -22.24 0.73
C TYR A 276 18.03 -20.90 0.67
N SER A 277 18.53 -19.84 1.28
CA SER A 277 17.79 -18.57 1.35
C SER A 277 18.44 -17.49 0.48
N TRP A 278 17.86 -17.20 -0.67
CA TRP A 278 18.18 -16.04 -1.50
C TRP A 278 17.47 -14.76 -1.00
N SER A 279 16.95 -14.77 0.22
CA SER A 279 16.28 -13.63 0.84
C SER A 279 17.25 -12.46 1.07
N ALA A 280 16.67 -11.27 1.28
CA ALA A 280 17.43 -10.06 1.60
C ALA A 280 18.43 -10.25 2.76
N LYS A 281 18.17 -11.16 3.68
CA LYS A 281 19.08 -11.51 4.79
C LYS A 281 20.46 -11.98 4.35
N ASN A 282 20.56 -12.62 3.19
CA ASN A 282 21.82 -13.14 2.68
C ASN A 282 22.67 -12.09 1.97
N ILE A 283 22.06 -11.00 1.50
CA ILE A 283 22.73 -9.93 0.78
C ILE A 283 22.93 -8.66 1.61
N MET A 284 22.22 -8.52 2.72
CA MET A 284 22.37 -7.38 3.61
C MET A 284 23.52 -7.61 4.58
N PRO A 285 24.51 -6.70 4.65
CA PRO A 285 25.56 -6.79 5.63
C PRO A 285 24.97 -6.63 7.04
N TRP A 286 25.45 -7.47 7.94
CA TRP A 286 25.07 -7.42 9.35
C TRP A 286 26.27 -7.63 10.26
N THR A 287 26.17 -7.12 11.48
CA THR A 287 27.18 -7.28 12.52
C THR A 287 26.54 -7.30 13.90
N THR A 288 27.27 -7.70 14.92
CA THR A 288 26.80 -7.77 16.29
C THR A 288 27.34 -6.62 17.13
N TYR A 289 26.70 -6.34 18.28
CA TYR A 289 27.14 -5.31 19.20
C TYR A 289 28.58 -5.54 19.71
N SER A 290 28.92 -6.77 20.07
CA SER A 290 30.26 -7.14 20.54
C SER A 290 31.38 -6.75 19.56
N LYS A 291 31.10 -6.85 18.25
CA LYS A 291 32.08 -6.53 17.21
C LYS A 291 32.29 -5.02 17.00
N VAL A 292 31.30 -4.20 17.36
CA VAL A 292 31.32 -2.76 17.10
C VAL A 292 31.52 -1.89 18.34
N GLN A 293 31.57 -2.49 19.53
CA GLN A 293 31.71 -1.74 20.80
C GLN A 293 32.90 -0.76 20.83
N ASN A 294 34.00 -1.13 20.19
CA ASN A 294 35.24 -0.34 20.17
C ASN A 294 35.26 0.70 19.03
N VAL A 295 34.24 0.80 18.21
CA VAL A 295 34.15 1.80 17.15
C VAL A 295 34.00 3.19 17.81
N PRO A 296 34.93 4.14 17.59
CA PRO A 296 34.89 5.40 18.31
C PRO A 296 33.78 6.33 17.84
N GLU A 297 33.50 6.33 16.54
CA GLU A 297 32.45 7.13 15.91
C GLU A 297 31.55 6.25 15.07
N ALA A 298 30.23 6.41 15.21
CA ALA A 298 29.26 5.62 14.48
C ALA A 298 27.93 6.35 14.36
N VAL A 299 27.19 6.04 13.32
CA VAL A 299 25.77 6.43 13.17
C VAL A 299 24.90 5.19 13.28
N VAL A 300 23.85 5.26 14.09
CA VAL A 300 22.87 4.21 14.23
C VAL A 300 21.48 4.75 13.88
N LEU A 301 20.88 4.21 12.84
CA LEU A 301 19.49 4.47 12.47
C LEU A 301 18.57 3.53 13.27
N VAL A 302 17.71 4.10 14.08
CA VAL A 302 16.78 3.37 14.93
C VAL A 302 15.36 3.51 14.39
N ASP A 303 14.72 2.40 14.11
CA ASP A 303 13.30 2.37 13.75
C ASP A 303 12.44 2.51 15.01
N THR A 304 11.80 3.67 15.16
CA THR A 304 10.97 4.02 16.32
C THR A 304 9.57 3.43 16.27
N ASN A 305 9.10 2.93 15.11
CA ASN A 305 7.79 2.32 14.96
C ASN A 305 7.74 0.87 15.44
N THR A 306 8.88 0.23 15.59
CA THR A 306 8.92 -1.15 16.07
C THR A 306 8.72 -1.18 17.58
N ARG A 307 7.48 -1.36 18.04
CA ARG A 307 7.08 -1.40 19.46
C ARG A 307 7.86 -2.41 20.33
N LYS A 308 8.59 -3.35 19.72
CA LYS A 308 9.38 -4.38 20.39
C LYS A 308 10.80 -3.93 20.75
N ILE A 309 11.28 -2.82 20.21
CA ILE A 309 12.63 -2.35 20.43
C ILE A 309 12.56 -1.10 21.30
N LYS A 310 12.34 -1.28 22.60
CA LYS A 310 12.77 -0.28 23.59
C LYS A 310 14.29 -0.26 23.52
N THR A 311 14.81 0.67 22.75
CA THR A 311 16.22 0.74 22.51
C THR A 311 16.89 1.37 23.71
N LYS A 312 17.61 0.58 24.44
CA LYS A 312 18.64 0.99 25.37
C LYS A 312 20.00 1.02 24.65
N LEU A 313 20.04 1.64 23.44
CA LEU A 313 21.28 1.70 22.67
C LEU A 313 22.43 2.29 23.47
N GLU A 314 22.16 3.31 24.27
CA GLU A 314 23.12 3.95 25.17
C GLU A 314 23.60 3.04 26.30
N GLU A 315 22.75 2.09 26.75
CA GLU A 315 23.12 1.06 27.74
C GLU A 315 23.91 -0.09 27.08
N ASP A 316 23.46 -0.54 25.90
CA ASP A 316 24.10 -1.64 25.17
C ASP A 316 25.45 -1.21 24.55
N TRP A 317 25.60 0.07 24.26
CA TRP A 317 26.79 0.65 23.65
C TRP A 317 27.11 2.00 24.29
N PRO A 318 27.85 2.01 25.42
CA PRO A 318 28.18 3.25 26.13
C PRO A 318 28.98 4.25 25.30
N GLY A 319 28.70 5.53 25.48
CA GLY A 319 29.36 6.61 24.76
C GLY A 319 28.58 7.91 24.82
N ALA A 320 29.14 8.97 24.19
CA ALA A 320 28.43 10.23 23.99
C ALA A 320 27.58 10.14 22.72
N TRP A 321 26.28 10.27 22.87
CA TRP A 321 25.34 10.16 21.78
C TRP A 321 24.59 11.46 21.52
N GLU A 322 24.59 11.91 20.27
CA GLU A 322 23.69 12.93 19.77
C GLU A 322 22.47 12.26 19.12
N LYS A 323 21.29 12.80 19.38
CA LYS A 323 20.05 12.25 18.88
C LYS A 323 19.35 13.22 17.93
N ILE A 324 19.19 12.81 16.67
CA ILE A 324 18.47 13.55 15.65
C ILE A 324 17.21 12.79 15.28
N LYS A 325 16.07 13.40 15.52
CA LYS A 325 14.76 12.81 15.18
C LYS A 325 14.31 13.32 13.83
N PHE A 326 14.15 12.41 12.87
CA PHE A 326 13.54 12.70 11.58
C PHE A 326 12.02 12.59 11.65
N TYR A 327 11.34 13.31 10.78
CA TYR A 327 9.91 13.12 10.59
C TYR A 327 9.64 11.70 10.10
N GLY A 328 8.79 10.96 10.82
CA GLY A 328 8.46 9.58 10.50
C GLY A 328 9.05 8.56 11.47
N GLN A 329 9.49 7.42 10.94
CA GLN A 329 9.88 6.26 11.76
C GLN A 329 11.35 6.23 12.20
N TRP A 330 12.21 7.10 11.67
CA TRP A 330 13.64 7.01 11.91
C TRP A 330 14.14 8.03 12.93
N THR A 331 14.93 7.55 13.87
CA THR A 331 15.76 8.35 14.73
C THR A 331 17.22 8.01 14.45
N MET A 332 18.04 9.01 14.18
CA MET A 332 19.48 8.86 14.03
C MET A 332 20.16 9.12 15.36
N MET A 333 20.99 8.21 15.78
CA MET A 333 21.85 8.31 16.95
C MET A 333 23.29 8.41 16.43
N ILE A 334 23.99 9.48 16.74
CA ILE A 334 25.39 9.73 16.34
C ILE A 334 26.26 9.55 17.58
N LYS A 335 27.17 8.58 17.53
CA LYS A 335 28.18 8.39 18.55
C LYS A 335 29.38 9.25 18.21
N HIS A 336 29.72 10.11 19.13
CA HIS A 336 30.95 10.94 19.04
C HIS A 336 32.09 10.21 19.75
N ARG A 337 33.28 10.55 19.32
CA ARG A 337 34.54 9.99 19.83
C ARG A 337 34.77 10.26 21.33
#